data_b174211be5da67282b10eea6de0bb5ff
#
_entry.id   b174211be5da67282b10eea6de0bb5ff
#
_cell.length_a   1.000
_cell.length_b   1.000
_cell.length_c   1.000
_cell.angle_alpha   90.00
_cell.angle_beta   90.00
_cell.angle_gamma   90.00
#
_symmetry.space_group_name_H-M   'P 1'
#
loop_
_entity.id
_entity.type
_entity.pdbx_description
1 polymer ?
#
loop_
_entity_poly.entity_id
_entity_poly.type
_entity_poly.pdbx_seq_one_letter_code
_entity_poly.pdbx_strand_id
1 'polypeptide(L)'
;VFRTTGDTEAGSEVEINEIQWVERELASHQLQGDHFFPSFNEFVFNWRYSEITATREAPDNRLYRYDAGEFSSRVDGNLRNFDALEDNASELGLDFTMAFYGPLNTIITPKVGYVSSEKTRDSEIRRFGFAFNGPLANDISLLVKPLEEILTPENITEQGFLIRELTRPTDNYKANNNLEAFYGQVEVNFD
;
A
#
# COMPACT_ATOMS: atom_id res chain seq x y z
N VAL A 1 11.40 9.17 -14.27
CA VAL A 1 11.12 8.62 -15.62
C VAL A 1 12.01 7.42 -15.82
N PHE A 2 11.41 6.30 -16.15
CA PHE A 2 12.12 5.05 -16.43
C PHE A 2 11.85 4.68 -17.90
N ARG A 3 12.89 4.26 -18.61
CA ARG A 3 12.79 3.71 -19.96
C ARG A 3 13.33 2.30 -19.95
N THR A 4 12.54 1.35 -20.41
CA THR A 4 12.94 -0.05 -20.54
C THR A 4 12.80 -0.47 -21.99
N THR A 5 13.85 -1.09 -22.54
CA THR A 5 13.84 -1.67 -23.90
C THR A 5 14.04 -3.17 -23.80
N GLY A 6 13.37 -3.92 -24.65
CA GLY A 6 13.49 -5.37 -24.73
C GLY A 6 12.94 -5.88 -26.05
N ASP A 7 13.17 -7.14 -26.33
CA ASP A 7 12.63 -7.81 -27.51
C ASP A 7 11.44 -8.69 -27.13
N THR A 8 10.45 -8.77 -28.01
CA THR A 8 9.39 -9.74 -27.90
C THR A 8 9.92 -11.13 -28.29
N GLU A 9 9.20 -12.22 -27.93
CA GLU A 9 9.50 -13.57 -28.38
C GLU A 9 9.55 -13.70 -29.94
N ALA A 10 8.90 -12.79 -30.66
CA ALA A 10 8.93 -12.67 -32.10
C ALA A 10 10.10 -11.84 -32.66
N GLY A 11 10.99 -11.33 -31.78
CA GLY A 11 12.14 -10.53 -32.17
C GLY A 11 11.82 -9.08 -32.55
N SER A 12 10.66 -8.56 -32.17
CA SER A 12 10.32 -7.13 -32.35
C SER A 12 10.75 -6.34 -31.12
N GLU A 13 11.40 -5.19 -31.34
CA GLU A 13 11.79 -4.28 -30.26
C GLU A 13 10.56 -3.68 -29.59
N VAL A 14 10.58 -3.67 -28.26
CA VAL A 14 9.58 -3.04 -27.40
C VAL A 14 10.25 -2.01 -26.52
N GLU A 15 9.72 -0.81 -26.54
CA GLU A 15 10.12 0.26 -25.62
C GLU A 15 8.95 0.62 -24.70
N ILE A 16 9.20 0.68 -23.39
CA ILE A 16 8.24 1.11 -22.39
C ILE A 16 8.81 2.32 -21.66
N ASN A 17 8.06 3.40 -21.69
CA ASN A 17 8.35 4.63 -20.95
C ASN A 17 7.39 4.72 -19.77
N GLU A 18 7.93 4.77 -18.55
CA GLU A 18 7.17 4.93 -17.32
C GLU A 18 7.51 6.26 -16.64
N ILE A 19 6.46 7.01 -16.29
CA ILE A 19 6.54 8.23 -15.49
C ILE A 19 5.76 7.97 -14.22
N GLN A 20 6.45 7.98 -13.09
CA GLN A 20 5.85 7.70 -11.80
C GLN A 20 6.20 8.78 -10.79
N TRP A 21 5.18 9.20 -10.03
CA TRP A 21 5.30 9.98 -8.83
C TRP A 21 4.54 9.29 -7.72
N VAL A 22 5.19 9.06 -6.59
CA VAL A 22 4.58 8.40 -5.43
C VAL A 22 4.90 9.19 -4.18
N GLU A 23 3.87 9.60 -3.47
CA GLU A 23 3.94 10.18 -2.14
C GLU A 23 3.57 9.11 -1.11
N ARG A 24 4.28 9.12 0.02
CA ARG A 24 3.98 8.25 1.16
C ARG A 24 4.11 9.05 2.42
N GLU A 25 3.09 8.94 3.26
CA GLU A 25 3.07 9.55 4.57
C GLU A 25 2.81 8.49 5.63
N LEU A 26 3.49 8.62 6.76
CA LEU A 26 3.28 7.79 7.95
C LEU A 26 3.16 8.71 9.16
N ALA A 27 2.00 8.69 9.80
CA ALA A 27 1.77 9.31 11.09
C ALA A 27 1.58 8.22 12.14
N SER A 28 2.28 8.35 13.27
CA SER A 28 2.17 7.41 14.39
C SER A 28 2.10 8.17 15.70
N HIS A 29 1.11 7.84 16.51
CA HIS A 29 0.92 8.36 17.86
C HIS A 29 0.94 7.18 18.82
N GLN A 30 1.75 7.29 19.87
CA GLN A 30 1.83 6.27 20.91
C GLN A 30 1.77 6.88 22.28
N LEU A 31 0.97 6.28 23.15
CA LEU A 31 0.90 6.56 24.58
C LEU A 31 1.21 5.27 25.33
N GLN A 32 1.98 5.38 26.39
CA GLN A 32 2.29 4.25 27.27
C GLN A 32 2.36 4.71 28.73
N GLY A 33 2.07 3.79 29.62
CA GLY A 33 2.21 4.03 31.04
C GLY A 33 2.68 2.78 31.77
N ASP A 34 3.59 3.00 32.71
CA ASP A 34 4.17 1.98 33.59
C ASP A 34 3.84 2.36 35.03
N HIS A 35 3.14 1.45 35.75
CA HIS A 35 2.72 1.68 37.12
C HIS A 35 3.24 0.54 38.00
N PHE A 36 3.95 0.91 39.07
CA PHE A 36 4.49 -0.02 40.05
C PHE A 36 3.90 0.23 41.43
N PHE A 37 3.36 -0.81 42.05
CA PHE A 37 2.71 -0.77 43.36
C PHE A 37 3.46 -1.69 44.33
N PRO A 38 4.52 -1.22 45.02
CA PRO A 38 5.36 -2.07 45.87
C PRO A 38 4.59 -2.68 47.06
N SER A 39 3.60 -1.96 47.59
CA SER A 39 2.80 -2.43 48.74
C SER A 39 1.72 -3.46 48.35
N PHE A 40 1.57 -3.77 47.08
CA PHE A 40 0.60 -4.71 46.54
C PHE A 40 1.30 -5.86 45.81
N ASN A 41 2.10 -6.64 46.55
CA ASN A 41 2.86 -7.77 46.01
C ASN A 41 3.69 -7.38 44.77
N GLU A 42 4.32 -6.20 44.80
CA GLU A 42 5.09 -5.68 43.68
C GLU A 42 4.32 -5.70 42.34
N PHE A 43 3.03 -5.38 42.42
CA PHE A 43 2.17 -5.36 41.24
C PHE A 43 2.65 -4.33 40.24
N VAL A 44 2.77 -4.79 38.98
CA VAL A 44 3.12 -3.95 37.84
C VAL A 44 1.97 -3.97 36.84
N PHE A 45 1.56 -2.78 36.41
CA PHE A 45 0.60 -2.59 35.34
C PHE A 45 1.23 -1.75 34.25
N ASN A 46 1.42 -2.33 33.08
CA ASN A 46 1.90 -1.64 31.90
C ASN A 46 0.77 -1.59 30.87
N TRP A 47 0.63 -0.44 30.24
CA TRP A 47 -0.29 -0.29 29.14
C TRP A 47 0.34 0.51 28.00
N ARG A 48 -0.07 0.21 26.78
CA ARG A 48 0.29 0.95 25.60
C ARG A 48 -0.92 1.10 24.69
N TYR A 49 -1.03 2.25 24.10
CA TYR A 49 -2.00 2.54 23.03
C TYR A 49 -1.26 3.20 21.89
N SER A 50 -1.52 2.75 20.67
CA SER A 50 -0.97 3.35 19.47
C SER A 50 -2.01 3.51 18.37
N GLU A 51 -1.88 4.61 17.62
CA GLU A 51 -2.59 4.87 16.38
C GLU A 51 -1.59 5.13 15.27
N ILE A 52 -1.82 4.52 14.12
CA ILE A 52 -0.96 4.64 12.94
C ILE A 52 -1.84 4.89 11.74
N THR A 53 -1.52 5.93 10.99
CA THR A 53 -2.10 6.18 9.66
C THR A 53 -0.96 6.17 8.64
N ALA A 54 -1.10 5.37 7.60
CA ALA A 54 -0.18 5.34 6.49
C ALA A 54 -0.93 5.57 5.19
N THR A 55 -0.48 6.54 4.40
CA THR A 55 -1.03 6.83 3.08
C THR A 55 0.00 6.60 1.98
N ARG A 56 -0.47 6.20 0.83
CA ARG A 56 0.29 6.14 -0.40
C ARG A 56 -0.56 6.69 -1.53
N GLU A 57 -0.09 7.74 -2.15
CA GLU A 57 -0.73 8.35 -3.31
C GLU A 57 0.18 8.29 -4.52
N ALA A 58 -0.37 7.89 -5.65
CA ALA A 58 0.27 7.94 -6.95
C ALA A 58 -0.70 8.59 -7.95
N PRO A 59 -0.73 9.95 -7.97
CA PRO A 59 -1.81 10.71 -8.57
C PRO A 59 -1.82 10.69 -10.10
N ASP A 60 -0.77 10.24 -10.76
CA ASP A 60 -0.71 10.16 -12.22
C ASP A 60 0.49 9.31 -12.68
N ASN A 61 0.39 8.00 -12.48
CA ASN A 61 1.36 7.07 -13.06
C ASN A 61 1.04 6.86 -14.53
N ARG A 62 2.04 7.05 -15.40
CA ARG A 62 1.90 6.92 -16.85
C ARG A 62 2.82 5.83 -17.36
N LEU A 63 2.27 4.97 -18.20
CA LEU A 63 3.01 3.95 -18.93
C LEU A 63 2.67 4.08 -20.40
N TYR A 64 3.69 4.17 -21.23
CA TYR A 64 3.55 4.28 -22.68
C TYR A 64 4.46 3.27 -23.36
N ARG A 65 3.89 2.56 -24.32
CA ARG A 65 4.56 1.49 -25.05
C ARG A 65 4.72 1.87 -26.51
N TYR A 66 5.90 1.56 -27.05
CA TYR A 66 6.19 1.59 -28.47
C TYR A 66 6.58 0.17 -28.91
N ASP A 67 6.01 -0.28 -30.01
CA ASP A 67 6.31 -1.55 -30.65
C ASP A 67 7.01 -1.27 -31.98
N ALA A 68 8.28 -1.72 -32.13
CA ALA A 68 9.14 -1.41 -33.29
C ALA A 68 9.24 0.10 -33.62
N GLY A 69 9.27 0.95 -32.60
CA GLY A 69 9.38 2.39 -32.74
C GLY A 69 8.05 3.12 -33.01
N GLU A 70 6.92 2.42 -33.09
CA GLU A 70 5.60 2.99 -33.25
C GLU A 70 4.81 2.95 -31.94
N PHE A 71 4.08 4.02 -31.62
CA PHE A 71 3.20 4.07 -30.46
C PHE A 71 2.18 2.94 -30.52
N SER A 72 2.12 2.13 -29.48
CA SER A 72 1.39 0.88 -29.47
C SER A 72 -0.13 1.08 -29.55
N SER A 73 -0.80 0.32 -30.41
CA SER A 73 -2.26 0.29 -30.50
C SER A 73 -2.95 -0.44 -29.33
N ARG A 74 -2.19 -1.03 -28.42
CA ARG A 74 -2.71 -1.74 -27.27
C ARG A 74 -3.21 -0.77 -26.21
N VAL A 75 -4.50 -0.84 -25.90
CA VAL A 75 -5.12 0.04 -24.89
C VAL A 75 -4.48 -0.17 -23.50
N ASP A 76 -4.09 -1.40 -23.19
CA ASP A 76 -3.40 -1.76 -21.94
C ASP A 76 -1.89 -1.49 -21.95
N GLY A 77 -1.35 -1.09 -23.10
CA GLY A 77 0.05 -0.66 -23.24
C GLY A 77 0.26 0.83 -22.95
N ASN A 78 -0.80 1.63 -22.98
CA ASN A 78 -0.74 3.08 -22.83
C ASN A 78 -1.70 3.52 -21.71
N LEU A 79 -1.19 3.57 -20.49
CA LEU A 79 -2.00 3.72 -19.29
C LEU A 79 -1.72 5.03 -18.56
N ARG A 80 -2.77 5.54 -17.92
CA ARG A 80 -2.71 6.52 -16.83
C ARG A 80 -3.45 5.95 -15.63
N ASN A 81 -2.72 5.75 -14.54
CA ASN A 81 -3.25 5.19 -13.30
C ASN A 81 -3.23 6.26 -12.21
N PHE A 82 -4.30 6.27 -11.44
CA PHE A 82 -4.47 7.13 -10.26
C PHE A 82 -4.70 6.19 -9.09
N ASP A 83 -3.72 6.09 -8.20
CA ASP A 83 -3.74 5.13 -7.09
C ASP A 83 -3.76 5.89 -5.77
N ALA A 84 -4.65 5.50 -4.87
CA ALA A 84 -4.70 5.95 -3.49
C ALA A 84 -4.85 4.74 -2.56
N LEU A 85 -4.07 4.71 -1.49
CA LEU A 85 -4.15 3.68 -0.45
C LEU A 85 -4.04 4.37 0.91
N GLU A 86 -4.95 4.01 1.80
CA GLU A 86 -4.95 4.42 3.19
C GLU A 86 -5.02 3.21 4.11
N ASP A 87 -4.07 3.13 5.03
CA ASP A 87 -4.01 2.13 6.10
C ASP A 87 -4.16 2.85 7.44
N ASN A 88 -5.15 2.45 8.23
CA ASN A 88 -5.32 2.89 9.60
C ASN A 88 -5.19 1.69 10.53
N ALA A 89 -4.44 1.84 11.62
CA ALA A 89 -4.29 0.82 12.64
C ALA A 89 -4.38 1.45 14.04
N SER A 90 -5.05 0.76 14.95
CA SER A 90 -5.02 1.05 16.39
C SER A 90 -4.66 -0.22 17.16
N GLU A 91 -3.89 -0.06 18.22
CA GLU A 91 -3.50 -1.18 19.09
C GLU A 91 -3.57 -0.75 20.54
N LEU A 92 -4.19 -1.58 21.37
CA LEU A 92 -4.18 -1.51 22.83
C LEU A 92 -3.48 -2.75 23.38
N GLY A 93 -2.46 -2.57 24.20
CA GLY A 93 -1.79 -3.61 24.96
C GLY A 93 -1.89 -3.34 26.45
N LEU A 94 -2.20 -4.40 27.24
CA LEU A 94 -2.27 -4.38 28.69
C LEU A 94 -1.48 -5.55 29.25
N ASP A 95 -0.59 -5.28 30.21
CA ASP A 95 0.23 -6.28 30.88
C ASP A 95 0.10 -6.12 32.41
N PHE A 96 -0.14 -7.22 33.09
CA PHE A 96 -0.25 -7.29 34.55
C PHE A 96 0.73 -8.33 35.08
N THR A 97 1.56 -7.94 36.03
CA THR A 97 2.54 -8.81 36.68
C THR A 97 2.45 -8.63 38.18
N MET A 98 2.60 -9.73 38.96
CA MET A 98 2.59 -9.69 40.42
C MET A 98 3.57 -10.73 40.97
N ALA A 99 4.30 -10.40 42.00
CA ALA A 99 5.23 -11.33 42.67
C ALA A 99 4.60 -11.97 43.88
N PHE A 100 4.79 -13.29 44.03
CA PHE A 100 4.39 -14.08 45.21
C PHE A 100 5.64 -14.74 45.79
N TYR A 101 5.85 -14.56 47.08
CA TYR A 101 6.97 -15.11 47.86
C TYR A 101 6.56 -16.40 48.53
N GLY A 102 7.20 -17.51 48.18
CA GLY A 102 6.96 -18.84 48.73
C GLY A 102 8.03 -19.29 49.72
N PRO A 103 7.89 -20.54 50.30
CA PRO A 103 8.93 -21.14 51.11
C PRO A 103 10.19 -21.45 50.32
N LEU A 104 11.34 -21.59 50.98
CA LEU A 104 12.65 -21.89 50.39
C LEU A 104 13.11 -20.80 49.40
N ASN A 105 12.86 -19.52 49.71
CA ASN A 105 13.20 -18.37 48.87
C ASN A 105 12.63 -18.45 47.44
N THR A 106 11.55 -19.20 47.24
CA THR A 106 10.91 -19.29 45.93
C THR A 106 10.12 -18.03 45.65
N ILE A 107 10.32 -17.44 44.46
CA ILE A 107 9.54 -16.31 43.94
C ILE A 107 8.76 -16.79 42.73
N ILE A 108 7.45 -16.64 42.75
CA ILE A 108 6.55 -16.97 41.64
C ILE A 108 5.98 -15.67 41.08
N THR A 109 6.24 -15.42 39.84
CA THR A 109 5.82 -14.18 39.15
C THR A 109 4.92 -14.52 37.96
N PRO A 110 3.58 -14.63 38.18
CA PRO A 110 2.64 -14.70 37.07
C PRO A 110 2.58 -13.37 36.32
N LYS A 111 2.42 -13.48 35.01
CA LYS A 111 2.15 -12.38 34.11
C LYS A 111 0.96 -12.74 33.22
N VAL A 112 0.01 -11.83 33.07
CA VAL A 112 -1.10 -11.93 32.12
C VAL A 112 -1.14 -10.71 31.25
N GLY A 113 -1.52 -10.88 30.00
CA GLY A 113 -1.61 -9.76 29.08
C GLY A 113 -2.76 -9.90 28.11
N TYR A 114 -3.16 -8.77 27.59
CA TYR A 114 -4.19 -8.60 26.57
C TYR A 114 -3.70 -7.68 25.47
N VAL A 115 -3.99 -8.03 24.22
CA VAL A 115 -3.75 -7.19 23.06
C VAL A 115 -5.01 -7.15 22.22
N SER A 116 -5.44 -5.95 21.85
CA SER A 116 -6.46 -5.71 20.84
C SER A 116 -5.86 -4.86 19.72
N SER A 117 -6.04 -5.29 18.47
CA SER A 117 -5.57 -4.55 17.30
C SER A 117 -6.66 -4.54 16.24
N GLU A 118 -6.97 -3.35 15.75
CA GLU A 118 -7.85 -3.13 14.62
C GLU A 118 -7.06 -2.48 13.49
N LYS A 119 -7.21 -3.04 12.28
CA LYS A 119 -6.57 -2.50 11.06
C LYS A 119 -7.59 -2.40 9.95
N THR A 120 -7.65 -1.25 9.31
CA THR A 120 -8.47 -1.01 8.13
C THR A 120 -7.58 -0.59 6.97
N ARG A 121 -7.92 -1.04 5.78
CA ARG A 121 -7.29 -0.66 4.53
C ARG A 121 -8.34 -0.26 3.53
N ASP A 122 -8.16 0.89 2.91
CA ASP A 122 -8.91 1.36 1.75
C ASP A 122 -7.95 1.53 0.58
N SER A 123 -8.28 0.91 -0.56
CA SER A 123 -7.48 0.98 -1.78
C SER A 123 -8.36 1.34 -2.94
N GLU A 124 -8.01 2.45 -3.61
CA GLU A 124 -8.69 2.93 -4.81
C GLU A 124 -7.69 3.06 -5.95
N ILE A 125 -8.02 2.46 -7.09
CA ILE A 125 -7.23 2.57 -8.32
C ILE A 125 -8.18 2.88 -9.45
N ARG A 126 -7.86 3.95 -10.21
CA ARG A 126 -8.51 4.24 -11.49
C ARG A 126 -7.50 4.11 -12.62
N ARG A 127 -7.88 3.38 -13.64
CA ARG A 127 -7.04 3.13 -14.82
C ARG A 127 -7.70 3.65 -16.07
N PHE A 128 -6.95 4.38 -16.86
CA PHE A 128 -7.37 4.87 -18.15
C PHE A 128 -6.34 4.44 -19.20
N GLY A 129 -6.84 4.01 -20.36
CA GLY A 129 -6.02 3.67 -21.51
C GLY A 129 -6.42 4.49 -22.73
N PHE A 130 -5.49 4.61 -23.69
CA PHE A 130 -5.75 5.29 -24.96
C PHE A 130 -6.06 4.26 -26.04
N ALA A 131 -7.30 4.25 -26.51
CA ALA A 131 -7.74 3.37 -27.59
C ALA A 131 -7.63 4.07 -28.95
N PHE A 132 -7.07 3.40 -29.93
CA PHE A 132 -7.07 3.86 -31.32
C PHE A 132 -8.49 3.79 -31.86
N ASN A 133 -8.99 4.90 -32.41
CA ASN A 133 -10.39 4.99 -32.85
C ASN A 133 -10.57 5.47 -34.29
N GLY A 134 -9.90 6.55 -34.65
CA GLY A 134 -10.11 7.20 -35.94
C GLY A 134 -8.90 7.11 -36.87
N PRO A 135 -8.96 7.77 -38.04
CA PRO A 135 -7.89 7.70 -39.03
C PRO A 135 -6.55 8.27 -38.55
N LEU A 136 -6.54 9.28 -37.68
CA LEU A 136 -5.31 9.81 -37.09
C LEU A 136 -4.53 8.78 -36.27
N ALA A 137 -5.25 7.88 -35.59
CA ALA A 137 -4.65 6.82 -34.80
C ALA A 137 -4.00 5.70 -35.66
N ASN A 138 -4.19 5.71 -36.98
CA ASN A 138 -3.57 4.80 -37.93
C ASN A 138 -2.53 5.50 -38.82
N ASP A 139 -2.25 6.77 -38.58
CA ASP A 139 -1.23 7.52 -39.31
C ASP A 139 0.16 7.23 -38.73
N ILE A 140 0.92 6.38 -39.42
CA ILE A 140 2.28 5.99 -39.03
C ILE A 140 3.17 7.21 -38.81
N SER A 141 3.00 8.27 -39.62
CA SER A 141 3.80 9.49 -39.49
C SER A 141 3.53 10.22 -38.15
N LEU A 142 2.39 10.02 -37.55
CA LEU A 142 2.05 10.48 -36.22
C LEU A 142 2.58 9.52 -35.14
N LEU A 143 2.42 8.21 -35.33
CA LEU A 143 2.74 7.21 -34.32
C LEU A 143 4.24 7.05 -34.01
N VAL A 144 5.13 7.52 -34.91
CA VAL A 144 6.59 7.50 -34.69
C VAL A 144 7.12 8.79 -34.04
N LYS A 145 6.23 9.75 -33.74
CA LYS A 145 6.60 10.99 -33.08
C LYS A 145 6.81 10.86 -31.59
N PRO A 146 7.41 11.87 -30.94
CA PRO A 146 7.43 11.97 -29.49
C PRO A 146 6.00 12.01 -28.91
N LEU A 147 5.85 11.46 -27.70
CA LEU A 147 4.56 11.30 -27.03
C LEU A 147 3.76 12.61 -26.92
N GLU A 148 4.43 13.71 -26.63
CA GLU A 148 3.85 15.06 -26.52
C GLU A 148 3.25 15.58 -27.83
N GLU A 149 3.64 15.02 -28.96
CA GLU A 149 3.05 15.31 -30.27
C GLU A 149 1.96 14.33 -30.67
N ILE A 150 1.97 13.12 -30.08
CA ILE A 150 0.96 12.08 -30.35
C ILE A 150 -0.30 12.34 -29.52
N LEU A 151 -0.17 12.47 -28.20
CA LEU A 151 -1.30 12.60 -27.28
C LEU A 151 -1.61 14.07 -26.96
N THR A 152 -1.83 14.87 -28.01
CA THR A 152 -2.30 16.25 -27.88
C THR A 152 -3.83 16.29 -27.70
N PRO A 153 -4.41 17.37 -27.15
CA PRO A 153 -5.86 17.53 -27.08
C PRO A 153 -6.57 17.41 -28.43
N GLU A 154 -5.91 17.84 -29.51
CA GLU A 154 -6.43 17.78 -30.89
C GLU A 154 -6.50 16.35 -31.41
N ASN A 155 -5.62 15.46 -30.95
CA ASN A 155 -5.57 14.06 -31.35
C ASN A 155 -6.41 13.15 -30.42
N ILE A 156 -6.75 13.62 -29.20
CA ILE A 156 -7.63 12.90 -28.27
C ILE A 156 -9.09 13.22 -28.62
N THR A 157 -9.57 12.63 -29.70
CA THR A 157 -10.90 12.84 -30.27
C THR A 157 -11.41 11.54 -30.90
N GLU A 158 -12.67 11.54 -31.36
CA GLU A 158 -13.24 10.42 -32.12
C GLU A 158 -12.48 10.09 -33.42
N GLN A 159 -11.70 11.02 -33.95
CA GLN A 159 -10.90 10.83 -35.17
C GLN A 159 -9.48 10.31 -34.88
N GLY A 160 -9.08 10.25 -33.64
CA GLY A 160 -7.73 9.86 -33.18
C GLY A 160 -7.75 8.85 -32.05
N PHE A 161 -7.51 9.32 -30.83
CA PHE A 161 -7.45 8.48 -29.65
C PHE A 161 -8.63 8.74 -28.73
N LEU A 162 -9.22 7.67 -28.17
CA LEU A 162 -10.26 7.75 -27.14
C LEU A 162 -9.70 7.32 -25.79
N ILE A 163 -9.97 8.10 -24.77
CA ILE A 163 -9.69 7.69 -23.38
C ILE A 163 -10.75 6.68 -22.98
N ARG A 164 -10.33 5.51 -22.53
CA ARG A 164 -11.20 4.45 -22.00
C ARG A 164 -10.84 4.14 -20.58
N GLU A 165 -11.83 4.04 -19.70
CA GLU A 165 -11.64 3.56 -18.36
C GLU A 165 -11.49 2.03 -18.38
N LEU A 166 -10.40 1.55 -17.78
CA LEU A 166 -10.00 0.14 -17.70
C LEU A 166 -10.00 -0.36 -16.25
N THR A 167 -10.51 0.45 -15.33
CA THR A 167 -10.64 0.12 -13.90
C THR A 167 -11.47 -1.16 -13.75
N ARG A 168 -10.97 -2.10 -12.96
CA ARG A 168 -11.66 -3.36 -12.67
C ARG A 168 -12.31 -3.30 -11.30
N PRO A 169 -13.42 -4.00 -11.06
CA PRO A 169 -14.02 -4.07 -9.73
C PRO A 169 -13.07 -4.58 -8.64
N THR A 170 -12.06 -5.37 -9.02
CA THR A 170 -11.02 -5.89 -8.12
C THR A 170 -9.90 -4.90 -7.81
N ASP A 171 -9.85 -3.76 -8.49
CA ASP A 171 -8.83 -2.74 -8.27
C ASP A 171 -9.13 -1.90 -7.02
N ASN A 172 -10.40 -1.87 -6.60
CA ASN A 172 -10.88 -1.13 -5.44
C ASN A 172 -11.34 -2.11 -4.38
N TYR A 173 -10.81 -1.98 -3.17
CA TYR A 173 -11.21 -2.83 -2.06
C TYR A 173 -11.05 -2.16 -0.72
N LYS A 174 -11.87 -2.62 0.23
CA LYS A 174 -11.73 -2.31 1.65
C LYS A 174 -11.48 -3.62 2.39
N ALA A 175 -10.53 -3.57 3.32
CA ALA A 175 -10.20 -4.70 4.16
C ALA A 175 -10.21 -4.26 5.63
N ASN A 176 -10.64 -5.17 6.49
CA ASN A 176 -10.64 -4.99 7.94
C ASN A 176 -10.02 -6.24 8.58
N ASN A 177 -9.18 -6.04 9.59
CA ASN A 177 -8.58 -7.10 10.37
C ASN A 177 -8.64 -6.72 11.84
N ASN A 178 -9.35 -7.54 12.63
CA ASN A 178 -9.47 -7.39 14.08
C ASN A 178 -8.78 -8.56 14.74
N LEU A 179 -7.89 -8.27 15.68
CA LEU A 179 -7.18 -9.25 16.50
C LEU A 179 -7.43 -8.96 17.96
N GLU A 180 -7.84 -9.98 18.70
CA GLU A 180 -7.86 -9.98 20.15
C GLU A 180 -7.07 -11.20 20.63
N ALA A 181 -6.14 -10.97 21.54
CA ALA A 181 -5.30 -12.03 22.10
C ALA A 181 -5.10 -11.86 23.59
N PHE A 182 -5.07 -12.99 24.30
CA PHE A 182 -4.71 -13.09 25.70
C PHE A 182 -3.51 -14.02 25.84
N TYR A 183 -2.65 -13.73 26.80
CA TYR A 183 -1.56 -14.62 27.15
C TYR A 183 -1.38 -14.72 28.66
N GLY A 184 -0.81 -15.82 29.11
CA GLY A 184 -0.37 -16.03 30.46
C GLY A 184 1.04 -16.63 30.50
N GLN A 185 1.84 -16.15 31.43
CA GLN A 185 3.20 -16.63 31.71
C GLN A 185 3.37 -16.80 33.21
N VAL A 186 4.16 -17.76 33.62
CA VAL A 186 4.60 -17.89 35.01
C VAL A 186 6.11 -18.05 35.01
N GLU A 187 6.79 -17.20 35.76
CA GLU A 187 8.20 -17.34 36.10
C GLU A 187 8.38 -17.82 37.51
N VAL A 188 9.27 -18.78 37.71
CA VAL A 188 9.56 -19.36 39.06
C VAL A 188 11.07 -19.28 39.25
N ASN A 189 11.49 -18.51 40.26
CA ASN A 189 12.87 -18.35 40.65
C ASN A 189 13.11 -19.11 41.99
N PHE A 190 14.17 -19.90 42.02
CA PHE A 190 14.63 -20.62 43.22
C PHE A 190 16.03 -20.07 43.56
N ASP A 191 16.23 -19.67 44.82
CA ASP A 191 17.53 -19.27 45.37
C ASP A 191 18.18 -20.43 46.12
#